data_5b3f5e998b57879b29e62943c5f0f6a2
#
_entry.id   5b3f5e998b57879b29e62943c5f0f6a2
#
_cell.length_a   1.000
_cell.length_b   1.000
_cell.length_c   1.000
_cell.angle_alpha   90.00
_cell.angle_beta   90.00
_cell.angle_gamma   90.00
#
_symmetry.space_group_name_H-M   'P 1'
#
loop_
_entity.id
_entity.type
_entity.pdbx_description
1 polymer ?
#
loop_
_entity_poly.entity_id
_entity_poly.type
_entity_poly.pdbx_seq_one_letter_code
_entity_poly.pdbx_strand_id
1 'polypeptide(L)'
;MIGRLNHVGIATPSIEESWKLYRDVLGASKITDKRALPEQGVWVSFVDLPNAQIELIEPYGEDSPIAGFLAKNPRGGQHHVCFEVPDILAARDEMRAKGATVLGTGEPRIGAHGVPVIFVHPKDMGGVLVELMAEPSSAHASAPSAKTASRA
;
A
#
# COMPACT_ATOMS: atom_id res chain seq x y z
N MET A 1 -6.64 9.41 14.60
CA MET A 1 -7.23 8.52 13.61
C MET A 1 -6.18 7.75 12.83
N ILE A 2 -5.27 8.40 12.09
CA ILE A 2 -4.21 7.66 11.39
C ILE A 2 -3.18 7.13 12.37
N GLY A 3 -2.75 5.89 12.10
CA GLY A 3 -1.67 5.22 12.81
C GLY A 3 -0.33 5.41 12.08
N ARG A 4 0.42 4.32 11.98
CA ARG A 4 1.73 4.36 11.35
C ARG A 4 1.65 4.51 9.83
N LEU A 5 2.71 5.05 9.24
CA LEU A 5 2.94 4.96 7.81
C LEU A 5 3.24 3.49 7.47
N ASN A 6 2.40 2.87 6.66
CA ASN A 6 2.63 1.48 6.23
C ASN A 6 3.59 1.42 5.05
N HIS A 7 3.30 2.18 3.99
CA HIS A 7 4.15 2.19 2.80
C HIS A 7 4.04 3.49 2.00
N VAL A 8 5.02 3.68 1.14
CA VAL A 8 4.98 4.64 0.04
C VAL A 8 4.85 3.84 -1.26
N GLY A 9 3.83 4.13 -2.04
CA GLY A 9 3.60 3.51 -3.34
C GLY A 9 4.41 4.22 -4.43
N ILE A 10 5.21 3.47 -5.14
CA ILE A 10 6.03 3.94 -6.26
C ILE A 10 5.56 3.25 -7.53
N ALA A 11 5.02 4.03 -8.47
CA ALA A 11 4.72 3.53 -9.80
C ALA A 11 6.00 3.43 -10.62
N THR A 12 6.17 2.32 -11.32
CA THR A 12 7.34 2.06 -12.15
C THR A 12 6.94 1.41 -13.47
N PRO A 13 7.61 1.72 -14.58
CA PRO A 13 7.42 0.99 -15.83
C PRO A 13 7.99 -0.43 -15.79
N SER A 14 8.90 -0.73 -14.84
CA SER A 14 9.49 -2.06 -14.68
C SER A 14 9.92 -2.28 -13.23
N ILE A 15 9.27 -3.23 -12.56
CA ILE A 15 9.63 -3.65 -11.20
C ILE A 15 11.06 -4.21 -11.18
N GLU A 16 11.45 -4.99 -12.19
CA GLU A 16 12.78 -5.60 -12.26
C GLU A 16 13.89 -4.52 -12.34
N GLU A 17 13.67 -3.46 -13.08
CA GLU A 17 14.62 -2.33 -13.13
C GLU A 17 14.65 -1.58 -11.79
N SER A 18 13.51 -1.43 -11.14
CA SER A 18 13.43 -0.81 -9.81
C SER A 18 14.15 -1.65 -8.75
N TRP A 19 14.11 -2.97 -8.82
CA TRP A 19 14.87 -3.84 -7.91
C TRP A 19 16.37 -3.55 -7.96
N LYS A 20 16.92 -3.30 -9.16
CA LYS A 20 18.36 -2.95 -9.30
C LYS A 20 18.69 -1.68 -8.54
N LEU A 21 17.83 -0.66 -8.61
CA LEU A 21 18.03 0.58 -7.89
C LEU A 21 17.97 0.38 -6.37
N TYR A 22 16.93 -0.28 -5.88
CA TYR A 22 16.77 -0.50 -4.44
C TYR A 22 17.81 -1.46 -3.87
N ARG A 23 18.12 -2.54 -4.55
CA ARG A 23 19.08 -3.54 -4.09
C ARG A 23 20.53 -3.08 -4.31
N ASP A 24 20.88 -2.71 -5.52
CA ASP A 24 22.29 -2.53 -5.91
C ASP A 24 22.81 -1.13 -5.59
N VAL A 25 21.95 -0.11 -5.61
CA VAL A 25 22.34 1.27 -5.30
C VAL A 25 22.02 1.63 -3.86
N LEU A 26 20.81 1.33 -3.39
CA LEU A 26 20.34 1.69 -2.03
C LEU A 26 20.61 0.61 -0.98
N GLY A 27 21.04 -0.58 -1.38
CA GLY A 27 21.42 -1.64 -0.45
C GLY A 27 20.25 -2.34 0.24
N ALA A 28 19.05 -2.30 -0.33
CA ALA A 28 17.91 -3.02 0.22
C ALA A 28 18.17 -4.54 0.21
N SER A 29 17.91 -5.20 1.33
CA SER A 29 18.16 -6.64 1.51
C SER A 29 16.91 -7.50 1.51
N LYS A 30 15.73 -6.89 1.69
CA LYS A 30 14.46 -7.60 1.79
C LYS A 30 13.50 -7.08 0.71
N ILE A 31 13.44 -7.79 -0.39
CA ILE A 31 12.57 -7.48 -1.53
C ILE A 31 11.75 -8.71 -1.85
N THR A 32 10.43 -8.57 -1.93
CA THR A 32 9.54 -9.69 -2.29
C THR A 32 9.53 -9.92 -3.79
N ASP A 33 9.19 -11.13 -4.19
CA ASP A 33 8.96 -11.46 -5.59
C ASP A 33 7.82 -10.63 -6.19
N LYS A 34 7.90 -10.42 -7.49
CA LYS A 34 6.84 -9.76 -8.27
C LYS A 34 5.59 -10.64 -8.29
N ARG A 35 4.46 -10.08 -7.95
CA ARG A 35 3.18 -10.76 -7.89
C ARG A 35 2.11 -10.00 -8.65
N ALA A 36 1.30 -10.72 -9.44
CA ALA A 36 0.18 -10.12 -10.14
C ALA A 36 -1.01 -9.89 -9.20
N LEU A 37 -1.63 -8.73 -9.32
CA LEU A 37 -2.92 -8.38 -8.73
C LEU A 37 -3.88 -7.95 -9.84
N PRO A 38 -4.43 -8.90 -10.62
CA PRO A 38 -5.24 -8.57 -11.80
C PRO A 38 -6.47 -7.72 -11.47
N GLU A 39 -7.09 -7.96 -10.32
CA GLU A 39 -8.26 -7.20 -9.86
C GLU A 39 -7.96 -5.73 -9.60
N GLN A 40 -6.70 -5.41 -9.30
CA GLN A 40 -6.23 -4.05 -9.10
C GLN A 40 -5.50 -3.49 -10.32
N GLY A 41 -5.30 -4.30 -11.35
CA GLY A 41 -4.63 -3.92 -12.59
C GLY A 41 -3.14 -3.60 -12.43
N VAL A 42 -2.47 -4.23 -11.48
CA VAL A 42 -1.05 -4.00 -11.21
C VAL A 42 -0.30 -5.30 -10.92
N TRP A 43 1.01 -5.27 -11.19
CA TRP A 43 2.01 -6.11 -10.55
C TRP A 43 2.52 -5.38 -9.32
N VAL A 44 2.87 -6.11 -8.28
CA VAL A 44 3.38 -5.54 -7.04
C VAL A 44 4.61 -6.28 -6.54
N SER A 45 5.53 -5.53 -5.94
CA SER A 45 6.66 -6.03 -5.17
C SER A 45 6.93 -5.09 -4.00
N PHE A 46 7.32 -5.62 -2.87
CA PHE A 46 7.60 -4.84 -1.66
C PHE A 46 9.09 -4.83 -1.35
N VAL A 47 9.57 -3.66 -0.97
CA VAL A 47 10.88 -3.47 -0.36
C VAL A 47 10.65 -3.21 1.13
N ASP A 48 11.07 -4.14 1.98
CA ASP A 48 10.93 -4.00 3.42
C ASP A 48 12.04 -3.12 4.00
N LEU A 49 11.62 -2.09 4.73
CA LEU A 49 12.48 -1.19 5.46
C LEU A 49 12.28 -1.39 6.97
N PRO A 50 13.20 -0.92 7.84
CA PRO A 50 13.04 -1.05 9.28
C PRO A 50 11.77 -0.41 9.85
N ASN A 51 11.25 0.63 9.20
CA ASN A 51 10.15 1.46 9.71
C ASN A 51 8.91 1.52 8.81
N ALA A 52 8.98 1.02 7.57
CA ALA A 52 7.89 1.05 6.61
C ALA A 52 8.20 0.13 5.42
N GLN A 53 7.37 0.16 4.38
CA GLN A 53 7.65 -0.51 3.11
C GLN A 53 7.66 0.48 1.96
N ILE A 54 8.38 0.16 0.90
CA ILE A 54 8.14 0.70 -0.44
C ILE A 54 7.30 -0.33 -1.20
N GLU A 55 6.18 0.08 -1.74
CA GLU A 55 5.37 -0.73 -2.64
C GLU A 55 5.68 -0.33 -4.09
N LEU A 56 6.33 -1.22 -4.82
CA LEU A 56 6.57 -1.02 -6.25
C LEU A 56 5.36 -1.55 -7.02
N ILE A 57 4.75 -0.71 -7.85
CA ILE A 57 3.62 -1.08 -8.68
C ILE A 57 3.93 -0.83 -10.15
N GLU A 58 3.61 -1.82 -10.98
CA GLU A 58 3.78 -1.81 -12.43
C GLU A 58 2.42 -2.11 -13.08
N PRO A 59 2.07 -1.51 -14.22
CA PRO A 59 0.78 -1.78 -14.87
C PRO A 59 0.60 -3.26 -15.23
N TYR A 60 -0.57 -3.80 -14.89
CA TYR A 60 -1.04 -5.09 -15.35
C TYR A 60 -2.20 -4.90 -16.31
N GLY A 61 -2.00 -5.24 -17.58
CA GLY A 61 -3.00 -5.00 -18.61
C GLY A 61 -3.02 -3.56 -19.13
N GLU A 62 -3.77 -3.35 -20.21
CA GLU A 62 -3.84 -2.05 -20.91
C GLU A 62 -4.67 -1.02 -20.14
N ASP A 63 -5.67 -1.50 -19.38
CA ASP A 63 -6.58 -0.66 -18.60
C ASP A 63 -6.13 -0.44 -17.15
N SER A 64 -4.83 -0.55 -16.89
CA SER A 64 -4.31 -0.35 -15.55
C SER A 64 -4.62 1.05 -15.00
N PRO A 65 -5.06 1.16 -13.74
CA PRO A 65 -5.36 2.46 -13.13
C PRO A 65 -4.13 3.36 -12.98
N ILE A 66 -2.91 2.84 -13.07
CA ILE A 66 -1.67 3.63 -13.03
C ILE A 66 -1.10 3.98 -14.42
N ALA A 67 -1.74 3.53 -15.48
CA ALA A 67 -1.28 3.82 -16.85
C ALA A 67 -1.25 5.33 -17.15
N GLY A 68 -2.28 6.07 -16.70
CA GLY A 68 -2.32 7.52 -16.85
C GLY A 68 -1.22 8.25 -16.08
N PHE A 69 -0.89 7.77 -14.89
CA PHE A 69 0.22 8.30 -14.11
C PHE A 69 1.56 8.12 -14.83
N LEU A 70 1.82 6.93 -15.34
CA LEU A 70 3.06 6.63 -16.06
C LEU A 70 3.15 7.34 -17.42
N ALA A 71 2.03 7.61 -18.07
CA ALA A 71 2.01 8.43 -19.29
C ALA A 71 2.55 9.85 -19.02
N LYS A 72 2.26 10.41 -17.86
CA LYS A 72 2.75 11.73 -17.41
C LYS A 72 4.11 11.65 -16.73
N ASN A 73 4.50 10.51 -16.22
CA ASN A 73 5.73 10.25 -15.50
C ASN A 73 6.40 8.99 -16.05
N PRO A 74 7.01 9.05 -17.25
CA PRO A 74 7.49 7.84 -17.95
C PRO A 74 8.58 7.06 -17.21
N ARG A 75 9.29 7.72 -16.30
CA ARG A 75 10.32 7.07 -15.46
C ARG A 75 9.74 6.47 -14.18
N GLY A 76 8.45 6.68 -13.92
CA GLY A 76 7.82 6.37 -12.66
C GLY A 76 7.90 7.51 -11.66
N GLY A 77 7.56 7.24 -10.42
CA GLY A 77 7.59 8.21 -9.33
C GLY A 77 6.67 7.83 -8.18
N GLN A 78 6.65 8.67 -7.15
CA GLN A 78 5.75 8.49 -6.03
C GLN A 78 4.30 8.57 -6.49
N HIS A 79 3.52 7.56 -6.16
CA HIS A 79 2.12 7.47 -6.56
C HIS A 79 1.17 7.73 -5.39
N HIS A 80 1.44 7.15 -4.24
CA HIS A 80 0.61 7.32 -3.04
C HIS A 80 1.39 7.08 -1.76
N VAL A 81 0.78 7.46 -0.65
CA VAL A 81 1.21 7.10 0.71
C VAL A 81 0.09 6.36 1.41
N CYS A 82 0.42 5.36 2.22
CA CYS A 82 -0.55 4.55 2.93
C CYS A 82 -0.37 4.66 4.44
N PHE A 83 -1.43 5.03 5.14
CA PHE A 83 -1.51 5.04 6.60
C PHE A 83 -2.42 3.93 7.11
N GLU A 84 -2.06 3.33 8.22
CA GLU A 84 -2.90 2.35 8.91
C GLU A 84 -3.97 3.05 9.75
N VAL A 85 -5.16 2.46 9.79
CA VAL A 85 -6.28 2.90 10.63
C VAL A 85 -6.87 1.71 11.38
N PRO A 86 -7.40 1.92 12.61
CA PRO A 86 -7.98 0.81 13.38
C PRO A 86 -9.28 0.26 12.77
N ASP A 87 -10.09 1.13 12.16
CA ASP A 87 -11.39 0.79 11.59
C ASP A 87 -11.58 1.53 10.27
N ILE A 88 -11.57 0.78 9.16
CA ILE A 88 -11.62 1.36 7.82
C ILE A 88 -12.98 2.02 7.51
N LEU A 89 -14.08 1.49 8.02
CA LEU A 89 -15.40 2.07 7.79
C LEU A 89 -15.58 3.37 8.59
N ALA A 90 -15.11 3.39 9.83
CA ALA A 90 -15.11 4.59 10.65
C ALA A 90 -14.21 5.67 10.04
N ALA A 91 -13.03 5.31 9.53
CA ALA A 91 -12.12 6.22 8.84
C ALA A 91 -12.76 6.81 7.59
N ARG A 92 -13.41 5.98 6.76
CA ARG A 92 -14.16 6.46 5.58
C ARG A 92 -15.20 7.49 5.96
N ASP A 93 -16.03 7.18 6.94
CA ASP A 93 -17.14 8.04 7.36
C ASP A 93 -16.61 9.34 7.95
N GLU A 94 -15.52 9.30 8.71
CA GLU A 94 -14.86 10.49 9.25
C GLU A 94 -14.27 11.37 8.14
N MET A 95 -13.63 10.79 7.13
CA MET A 95 -13.12 11.54 5.98
C MET A 95 -14.25 12.28 5.27
N ARG A 96 -15.36 11.60 5.00
CA ARG A 96 -16.54 12.20 4.37
C ARG A 96 -17.14 13.30 5.23
N ALA A 97 -17.28 13.08 6.52
CA ALA A 97 -17.80 14.08 7.46
C ALA A 97 -16.96 15.35 7.51
N LYS A 98 -15.66 15.23 7.28
CA LYS A 98 -14.72 16.37 7.21
C LYS A 98 -14.58 16.97 5.82
N GLY A 99 -15.37 16.53 4.85
CA GLY A 99 -15.42 17.07 3.51
C GLY A 99 -14.39 16.49 2.53
N ALA A 100 -13.65 15.48 2.92
CA ALA A 100 -12.73 14.80 2.01
C ALA A 100 -13.45 13.80 1.09
N THR A 101 -12.96 13.69 -0.14
CA THR A 101 -13.55 12.82 -1.16
C THR A 101 -12.91 11.44 -1.11
N VAL A 102 -13.68 10.44 -0.73
CA VAL A 102 -13.28 9.04 -0.84
C VAL A 102 -13.54 8.57 -2.27
N LEU A 103 -12.52 8.01 -2.91
CA LEU A 103 -12.58 7.62 -4.32
C LEU A 103 -13.47 6.39 -4.56
N GLY A 104 -13.98 6.28 -5.78
CA GLY A 104 -14.88 5.20 -6.20
C GLY A 104 -16.22 5.26 -5.47
N THR A 105 -16.79 4.10 -5.14
CA THR A 105 -18.05 4.00 -4.38
C THR A 105 -17.86 4.28 -2.90
N GLY A 106 -16.61 4.29 -2.42
CA GLY A 106 -16.26 4.35 -1.01
C GLY A 106 -16.36 3.00 -0.29
N GLU A 107 -16.78 1.95 -0.98
CA GLU A 107 -16.70 0.60 -0.42
C GLU A 107 -15.22 0.16 -0.36
N PRO A 108 -14.75 -0.31 0.81
CA PRO A 108 -13.37 -0.78 0.93
C PRO A 108 -13.10 -1.96 -0.01
N ARG A 109 -11.90 -1.99 -0.57
CA ARG A 109 -11.39 -3.10 -1.38
C ARG A 109 -10.26 -3.78 -0.65
N ILE A 110 -10.04 -5.05 -0.95
CA ILE A 110 -8.87 -5.76 -0.41
C ILE A 110 -7.62 -5.31 -1.17
N GLY A 111 -6.68 -4.73 -0.45
CA GLY A 111 -5.40 -4.27 -0.99
C GLY A 111 -4.35 -5.37 -1.08
N ALA A 112 -3.12 -4.97 -1.45
CA ALA A 112 -2.00 -5.88 -1.66
C ALA A 112 -1.58 -6.65 -0.39
N HIS A 113 -1.89 -6.12 0.79
CA HIS A 113 -1.62 -6.75 2.08
C HIS A 113 -2.76 -7.70 2.55
N GLY A 114 -3.80 -7.89 1.73
CA GLY A 114 -4.93 -8.75 2.08
C GLY A 114 -5.92 -8.15 3.08
N VAL A 115 -5.86 -6.85 3.32
CA VAL A 115 -6.75 -6.13 4.23
C VAL A 115 -7.52 -5.03 3.51
N PRO A 116 -8.67 -4.57 4.04
CA PRO A 116 -9.46 -3.52 3.41
C PRO A 116 -8.73 -2.18 3.32
N VAL A 117 -8.88 -1.52 2.19
CA VAL A 117 -8.31 -0.19 1.91
C VAL A 117 -9.35 0.73 1.28
N ILE A 118 -9.14 2.04 1.46
CA ILE A 118 -9.82 3.11 0.72
C ILE A 118 -8.78 4.13 0.26
N PHE A 119 -9.13 4.92 -0.76
CA PHE A 119 -8.31 6.03 -1.25
C PHE A 119 -9.03 7.34 -1.07
N VAL A 120 -8.29 8.36 -0.67
CA VAL A 120 -8.79 9.73 -0.51
C VAL A 120 -8.18 10.60 -1.61
N HIS A 121 -9.03 11.39 -2.28
CA HIS A 121 -8.64 12.19 -3.44
C HIS A 121 -7.55 13.22 -3.09
N PRO A 122 -6.52 13.36 -3.94
CA PRO A 122 -5.41 14.29 -3.71
C PRO A 122 -5.82 15.75 -3.50
N LYS A 123 -6.92 16.19 -4.11
CA LYS A 123 -7.41 17.58 -3.96
C LYS A 123 -7.70 17.95 -2.50
N ASP A 124 -8.05 16.97 -1.66
CA ASP A 124 -8.39 17.15 -0.26
C ASP A 124 -7.23 16.79 0.67
N MET A 125 -6.12 16.32 0.12
CA MET A 125 -4.95 15.82 0.84
C MET A 125 -3.64 16.53 0.44
N GLY A 126 -3.74 17.82 0.11
CA GLY A 126 -2.56 18.60 -0.23
C GLY A 126 -1.84 18.15 -1.51
N GLY A 127 -2.54 17.54 -2.44
CA GLY A 127 -1.98 17.03 -3.70
C GLY A 127 -1.42 15.62 -3.62
N VAL A 128 -1.61 14.93 -2.50
CA VAL A 128 -1.11 13.56 -2.28
C VAL A 128 -2.28 12.58 -2.34
N LEU A 129 -2.17 11.55 -3.17
CA LEU A 129 -3.09 10.42 -3.10
C LEU A 129 -2.82 9.63 -1.82
N VAL A 130 -3.81 9.58 -0.93
CA VAL A 130 -3.70 8.91 0.37
C VAL A 130 -4.50 7.62 0.35
N GLU A 131 -3.84 6.52 0.68
CA GLU A 131 -4.46 5.24 0.98
C GLU A 131 -4.61 5.10 2.50
N LEU A 132 -5.77 4.67 2.94
CA LEU A 132 -6.00 4.25 4.32
C LEU A 132 -6.22 2.74 4.32
N MET A 133 -5.55 2.05 5.21
CA MET A 133 -5.50 0.60 5.29
C MET A 133 -5.90 0.15 6.70
N ALA A 134 -6.77 -0.85 6.78
CA ALA A 134 -7.04 -1.49 8.07
C ALA A 134 -5.75 -2.07 8.65
N GLU A 135 -5.56 -1.92 9.95
CA GLU A 135 -4.38 -2.46 10.64
C GLU A 135 -4.28 -3.98 10.43
N PRO A 136 -3.12 -4.50 9.94
CA PRO A 136 -2.98 -5.94 9.71
C PRO A 136 -2.92 -6.75 11.01
N SER A 137 -2.64 -6.12 12.15
CA SER A 137 -2.38 -6.76 13.43
C SER A 137 -3.62 -7.34 14.11
N SER A 138 -4.84 -6.93 13.74
CA SER A 138 -6.05 -7.48 14.33
C SER A 138 -6.35 -8.93 13.95
N ALA A 139 -5.72 -9.45 12.88
CA ALA A 139 -5.86 -10.84 12.45
C ALA A 139 -4.77 -11.78 13.03
N HIS A 140 -3.70 -11.24 13.61
CA HIS A 140 -2.57 -12.03 14.14
C HIS A 140 -2.46 -12.01 15.67
N ALA A 141 -3.33 -11.28 16.37
CA ALA A 141 -3.32 -11.19 17.84
C ALA A 141 -3.91 -12.42 18.55
N SER A 142 -4.30 -13.46 17.83
CA SER A 142 -4.93 -14.65 18.40
C SER A 142 -4.12 -15.94 18.29
N ALA A 143 -2.80 -15.86 18.10
CA ALA A 143 -1.94 -17.04 18.32
C ALA A 143 -1.57 -17.11 19.82
N PRO A 144 -2.04 -18.12 20.59
CA PRO A 144 -1.62 -18.25 21.97
C PRO A 144 -0.13 -18.53 22.03
N SER A 145 0.59 -17.71 22.78
CA SER A 145 1.98 -17.98 23.11
C SER A 145 2.05 -19.36 23.77
N ALA A 146 2.77 -20.28 23.17
CA ALA A 146 3.06 -21.56 23.76
C ALA A 146 3.89 -21.28 25.04
N LYS A 147 3.26 -21.49 26.20
CA LYS A 147 3.96 -21.56 27.47
C LYS A 147 4.88 -22.77 27.41
N THR A 148 6.16 -22.54 27.31
CA THR A 148 7.18 -23.53 27.61
C THR A 148 7.00 -23.92 29.09
N ALA A 149 6.46 -25.10 29.31
CA ALA A 149 6.44 -25.71 30.63
C ALA A 149 7.88 -26.12 30.93
N SER A 150 8.53 -25.39 31.84
CA SER A 150 9.73 -25.82 32.50
C SER A 150 9.36 -27.02 33.38
N ARG A 151 9.88 -28.19 33.04
CA ARG A 151 9.95 -29.30 33.97
C ARG A 151 11.25 -29.17 34.74
N ALA A 152 11.07 -28.99 36.05
CA ALA A 152 12.13 -29.21 37.03
C ALA A 152 12.47 -30.69 37.11
#